data_79a46107592e3b8d6489885565d71c23
#
_entry.id   79a46107592e3b8d6489885565d71c23
#
_cell.length_a   1.000
_cell.length_b   1.000
_cell.length_c   1.000
_cell.angle_alpha   90.00
_cell.angle_beta   90.00
_cell.angle_gamma   90.00
#
_symmetry.space_group_name_H-M   'P 1'
#
loop_
_entity.id
_entity.type
_entity.pdbx_description
1 polymer ?
#
loop_
_entity_poly.entity_id
_entity_poly.type
_entity_poly.pdbx_seq_one_letter_code
_entity_poly.pdbx_strand_id
1 'polypeptide(L)'
;MSDPVPTFSDLSDVYGSETEVAKARFQTLEKAFLERFGSKPELFARSPGRVNLIGEHIDYEGYACLPMALRQDTIVAIRKAGDQLVITNIKSSEYPDYTFSVDPSQKVDADNHAWANYYLAAYKGCFEYLESKGKAPPPAGLQVMVDGIVPLGSGLSSSAAITCSSAFATLAAHGLNAPQGDAATFTAKCEKYVGTESGGMDQAVSIMGKPNTAMLVEFNPVRATDVVLPAGATFVIANSLTVSSKQETGATRYNLRTVECRLAAIALAISLGQPKEEARKLQTLKDVEPLIQSRLSGPKSSISHAAAAAAEQYLQKEPYDQGQIEGLLGASLSSIFEGNKAAGKSIAAAPDVGGFRLQSRALHVFAEADRVLAFRDVCTGDAPGEHKLESLGCIMDESQASCRDLYHCSCAELEALIAVQKKAGALGSRLTGAGWGGCTVSLVREGAVEAFIRAVKDQYFKQCISEGKVAAANLDEVIFASRPASGGAILKLKSLT
;
A
#
# COMPACT_ATOMS: atom_id res chain seq x y z
N MET A 1 13.58 -8.38 -11.10
CA MET A 1 14.66 -8.81 -10.21
C MET A 1 14.62 -10.31 -10.11
N SER A 2 15.77 -10.93 -10.33
CA SER A 2 15.91 -12.39 -10.44
C SER A 2 16.06 -13.09 -9.08
N ASP A 3 16.35 -12.33 -8.03
CA ASP A 3 16.67 -12.90 -6.72
C ASP A 3 15.40 -13.46 -6.05
N PRO A 4 15.48 -14.68 -5.50
CA PRO A 4 14.36 -15.29 -4.78
C PRO A 4 14.08 -14.54 -3.48
N VAL A 5 12.87 -14.75 -2.92
CA VAL A 5 12.56 -14.27 -1.57
C VAL A 5 13.61 -14.82 -0.60
N PRO A 6 14.24 -13.97 0.24
CA PRO A 6 15.32 -14.39 1.13
C PRO A 6 14.88 -15.48 2.11
N THR A 7 15.79 -16.43 2.36
CA THR A 7 15.58 -17.48 3.37
C THR A 7 16.71 -17.41 4.39
N PHE A 8 16.35 -17.25 5.66
CA PHE A 8 17.28 -17.11 6.76
C PHE A 8 17.10 -18.23 7.80
N SER A 9 18.15 -18.49 8.56
CA SER A 9 18.14 -19.44 9.69
C SER A 9 18.31 -18.74 11.04
N ASP A 10 18.48 -17.43 11.05
CA ASP A 10 18.66 -16.59 12.23
C ASP A 10 17.75 -15.35 12.14
N LEU A 11 17.14 -14.96 13.27
CA LEU A 11 16.28 -13.78 13.34
C LEU A 11 17.07 -12.48 13.22
N SER A 12 18.35 -12.47 13.59
CA SER A 12 19.21 -11.29 13.52
C SER A 12 19.39 -10.77 12.09
N ASP A 13 19.34 -11.66 11.09
CA ASP A 13 19.40 -11.29 9.67
C ASP A 13 18.23 -10.43 9.22
N VAL A 14 17.10 -10.49 9.96
CA VAL A 14 15.86 -9.77 9.63
C VAL A 14 15.60 -8.62 10.59
N TYR A 15 15.80 -8.84 11.89
CA TYR A 15 15.39 -7.91 12.94
C TYR A 15 16.52 -7.09 13.54
N GLY A 16 17.79 -7.44 13.24
CA GLY A 16 18.97 -6.68 13.68
C GLY A 16 18.98 -6.45 15.21
N SER A 17 18.98 -5.19 15.63
CA SER A 17 18.96 -4.80 17.06
C SER A 17 17.71 -5.22 17.82
N GLU A 18 16.62 -5.58 17.15
CA GLU A 18 15.35 -5.99 17.76
C GLU A 18 15.18 -7.50 17.85
N THR A 19 16.22 -8.25 17.61
CA THR A 19 16.22 -9.74 17.58
C THR A 19 15.61 -10.34 18.84
N GLU A 20 15.91 -9.83 20.03
CA GLU A 20 15.38 -10.38 21.30
C GLU A 20 13.86 -10.19 21.43
N VAL A 21 13.35 -9.04 21.01
CA VAL A 21 11.88 -8.78 20.99
C VAL A 21 11.20 -9.70 19.99
N ALA A 22 11.79 -9.83 18.81
CA ALA A 22 11.29 -10.73 17.78
C ALA A 22 11.31 -12.19 18.28
N LYS A 23 12.41 -12.63 18.89
CA LYS A 23 12.56 -14.00 19.41
C LYS A 23 11.44 -14.36 20.39
N ALA A 24 11.13 -13.50 21.35
CA ALA A 24 10.02 -13.73 22.29
C ALA A 24 8.67 -13.91 21.57
N ARG A 25 8.44 -13.13 20.53
CA ARG A 25 7.22 -13.23 19.69
C ARG A 25 7.16 -14.55 18.92
N PHE A 26 8.27 -14.97 18.28
CA PHE A 26 8.35 -16.26 17.57
C PHE A 26 8.19 -17.45 18.53
N GLN A 27 8.75 -17.39 19.73
CA GLN A 27 8.56 -18.42 20.76
C GLN A 27 7.09 -18.54 21.17
N THR A 28 6.41 -17.42 21.36
CA THR A 28 4.98 -17.38 21.68
C THR A 28 4.15 -18.02 20.57
N LEU A 29 4.45 -17.67 19.30
CA LEU A 29 3.76 -18.23 18.14
C LEU A 29 4.04 -19.72 17.96
N GLU A 30 5.30 -20.18 18.13
CA GLU A 30 5.65 -21.62 18.09
C GLU A 30 4.92 -22.42 19.16
N LYS A 31 4.85 -21.89 20.38
CA LYS A 31 4.14 -22.51 21.50
C LYS A 31 2.64 -22.62 21.21
N ALA A 32 2.00 -21.54 20.77
CA ALA A 32 0.58 -21.55 20.43
C ALA A 32 0.28 -22.52 19.26
N PHE A 33 1.16 -22.57 18.27
CA PHE A 33 1.06 -23.51 17.15
C PHE A 33 1.14 -24.98 17.63
N LEU A 34 2.10 -25.28 18.52
CA LEU A 34 2.26 -26.62 19.11
C LEU A 34 1.03 -27.01 19.94
N GLU A 35 0.50 -26.12 20.74
CA GLU A 35 -0.71 -26.34 21.55
C GLU A 35 -1.93 -26.61 20.65
N ARG A 36 -2.05 -25.88 19.53
CA ARG A 36 -3.21 -26.00 18.62
C ARG A 36 -3.16 -27.24 17.72
N PHE A 37 -1.97 -27.63 17.25
CA PHE A 37 -1.80 -28.68 16.21
C PHE A 37 -1.06 -29.92 16.70
N GLY A 38 -0.54 -29.94 17.93
CA GLY A 38 0.22 -31.06 18.48
C GLY A 38 1.63 -31.28 17.90
N SER A 39 2.09 -30.37 17.08
CA SER A 39 3.41 -30.42 16.43
C SER A 39 3.94 -28.99 16.18
N LYS A 40 5.26 -28.85 16.15
CA LYS A 40 5.89 -27.55 15.82
C LYS A 40 5.68 -27.18 14.34
N PRO A 41 5.69 -25.87 14.00
CA PRO A 41 5.76 -25.45 12.60
C PRO A 41 7.06 -25.91 11.94
N GLU A 42 7.04 -26.15 10.64
CA GLU A 42 8.22 -26.50 9.86
C GLU A 42 9.04 -25.27 9.47
N LEU A 43 8.37 -24.13 9.30
CA LEU A 43 8.98 -22.87 8.98
C LEU A 43 8.06 -21.72 9.35
N PHE A 44 8.63 -20.52 9.30
CA PHE A 44 7.88 -19.26 9.37
C PHE A 44 8.12 -18.45 8.09
N ALA A 45 7.16 -17.62 7.74
CA ALA A 45 7.31 -16.60 6.73
C ALA A 45 6.84 -15.26 7.30
N ARG A 46 7.53 -14.18 6.97
CA ARG A 46 7.14 -12.85 7.44
C ARG A 46 7.09 -11.86 6.30
N SER A 47 6.22 -10.86 6.40
CA SER A 47 6.21 -9.69 5.53
C SER A 47 5.78 -8.46 6.31
N PRO A 48 6.48 -7.33 6.18
CA PRO A 48 6.15 -6.09 6.87
C PRO A 48 4.96 -5.36 6.26
N GLY A 49 4.34 -4.49 7.05
CA GLY A 49 3.57 -3.38 6.52
C GLY A 49 4.49 -2.33 5.88
N ARG A 50 3.89 -1.26 5.35
CA ARG A 50 4.62 -0.16 4.73
C ARG A 50 4.03 1.20 5.11
N VAL A 51 4.87 2.21 5.06
CA VAL A 51 4.44 3.60 4.98
C VAL A 51 4.89 4.17 3.63
N ASN A 52 4.00 4.89 2.96
CA ASN A 52 4.38 5.62 1.75
C ASN A 52 4.82 7.03 2.13
N LEU A 53 6.07 7.39 1.84
CA LEU A 53 6.64 8.69 2.17
C LEU A 53 6.13 9.77 1.22
N ILE A 54 5.97 9.41 -0.07
CA ILE A 54 5.47 10.29 -1.13
C ILE A 54 4.96 9.46 -2.31
N GLY A 55 3.93 9.93 -3.02
CA GLY A 55 3.36 9.25 -4.19
C GLY A 55 2.01 8.58 -3.90
N GLU A 56 1.11 9.27 -3.17
CA GLU A 56 -0.23 8.74 -2.90
C GLU A 56 -1.11 8.77 -4.13
N HIS A 57 -1.84 7.66 -4.34
CA HIS A 57 -2.84 7.50 -5.40
C HIS A 57 -2.30 7.60 -6.83
N ILE A 58 -1.02 7.28 -7.06
CA ILE A 58 -0.43 7.32 -8.39
C ILE A 58 0.16 5.98 -8.86
N ASP A 59 0.22 4.97 -7.98
CA ASP A 59 0.70 3.63 -8.30
C ASP A 59 -0.18 2.91 -9.33
N TYR A 60 -1.49 2.99 -9.17
CA TYR A 60 -2.44 2.43 -10.14
C TYR A 60 -2.55 3.24 -11.44
N GLU A 61 -1.98 4.45 -11.47
CA GLU A 61 -1.77 5.25 -12.67
C GLU A 61 -0.41 4.94 -13.35
N GLY A 62 0.36 4.01 -12.79
CA GLY A 62 1.64 3.57 -13.35
C GLY A 62 2.83 4.48 -13.02
N TYR A 63 2.65 5.50 -12.16
CA TYR A 63 3.73 6.37 -11.70
C TYR A 63 4.46 5.77 -10.50
N ALA A 64 5.74 6.12 -10.38
CA ALA A 64 6.57 5.65 -9.29
C ALA A 64 6.10 6.22 -7.94
N CYS A 65 6.27 5.42 -6.87
CA CYS A 65 6.04 5.80 -5.48
C CYS A 65 7.31 5.58 -4.67
N LEU A 66 7.39 6.22 -3.49
CA LEU A 66 8.58 6.10 -2.64
C LEU A 66 8.20 5.67 -1.21
N PRO A 67 7.81 4.40 -1.04
CA PRO A 67 7.53 3.82 0.25
C PRO A 67 8.77 3.33 0.99
N MET A 68 8.59 3.02 2.28
CA MET A 68 9.52 2.23 3.07
C MET A 68 8.80 1.12 3.84
N ALA A 69 9.48 -0.03 4.04
CA ALA A 69 8.99 -1.12 4.86
C ALA A 69 9.00 -0.70 6.34
N LEU A 70 7.99 -1.11 7.08
CA LEU A 70 7.87 -0.87 8.52
C LEU A 70 8.50 -2.03 9.31
N ARG A 71 8.71 -1.78 10.59
CA ARG A 71 9.07 -2.82 11.56
C ARG A 71 7.91 -3.76 11.84
N GLN A 72 6.69 -3.22 11.91
CA GLN A 72 5.46 -3.98 12.10
C GLN A 72 5.23 -4.91 10.92
N ASP A 73 5.00 -6.19 11.22
CA ASP A 73 4.87 -7.24 10.22
C ASP A 73 3.76 -8.25 10.56
N THR A 74 3.53 -9.14 9.62
CA THR A 74 2.73 -10.35 9.79
C THR A 74 3.63 -11.56 9.64
N ILE A 75 3.57 -12.46 10.60
CA ILE A 75 4.27 -13.75 10.63
C ILE A 75 3.26 -14.86 10.41
N VAL A 76 3.61 -15.80 9.54
CA VAL A 76 2.86 -17.03 9.28
C VAL A 76 3.72 -18.20 9.70
N ALA A 77 3.30 -18.93 10.74
CA ALA A 77 3.83 -20.24 11.10
C ALA A 77 3.08 -21.31 10.33
N ILE A 78 3.78 -22.24 9.68
CA ILE A 78 3.17 -23.22 8.78
C ILE A 78 3.81 -24.59 8.89
N ARG A 79 2.97 -25.62 8.69
CA ARG A 79 3.37 -27.02 8.56
C ARG A 79 2.52 -27.70 7.50
N LYS A 80 3.13 -28.60 6.71
CA LYS A 80 2.40 -29.46 5.76
C LYS A 80 1.86 -30.67 6.51
N ALA A 81 0.52 -30.73 6.68
CA ALA A 81 -0.16 -31.83 7.37
C ALA A 81 -1.67 -31.89 7.04
N GLY A 82 -2.24 -33.08 7.08
CA GLY A 82 -3.66 -33.30 6.83
C GLY A 82 -4.04 -33.20 5.35
N ASP A 83 -5.33 -33.00 5.11
CA ASP A 83 -5.98 -32.94 3.79
C ASP A 83 -6.78 -31.65 3.55
N GLN A 84 -6.70 -30.71 4.48
CA GLN A 84 -7.39 -29.41 4.44
C GLN A 84 -6.44 -28.25 4.73
N LEU A 85 -6.86 -27.04 4.38
CA LEU A 85 -6.21 -25.80 4.82
C LEU A 85 -6.85 -25.36 6.13
N VAL A 86 -6.14 -25.53 7.25
CA VAL A 86 -6.59 -25.07 8.58
C VAL A 86 -5.85 -23.79 8.93
N ILE A 87 -6.57 -22.67 8.92
CA ILE A 87 -6.00 -21.32 9.09
C ILE A 87 -6.49 -20.76 10.42
N THR A 88 -5.53 -20.46 11.29
CA THR A 88 -5.78 -19.99 12.66
C THR A 88 -5.02 -18.68 12.93
N ASN A 89 -5.39 -18.00 13.97
CA ASN A 89 -4.73 -16.77 14.41
C ASN A 89 -4.34 -16.88 15.90
N ILE A 90 -3.21 -16.29 16.27
CA ILE A 90 -2.78 -16.29 17.68
C ILE A 90 -3.78 -15.56 18.59
N LYS A 91 -4.50 -14.57 18.05
CA LYS A 91 -5.60 -13.85 18.69
C LYS A 91 -6.95 -14.47 18.32
N SER A 92 -7.15 -15.74 18.67
CA SER A 92 -8.34 -16.51 18.27
C SER A 92 -9.68 -15.93 18.75
N SER A 93 -9.68 -15.12 19.82
CA SER A 93 -10.87 -14.39 20.29
C SER A 93 -11.32 -13.27 19.34
N GLU A 94 -10.40 -12.68 18.57
CA GLU A 94 -10.67 -11.61 17.61
C GLU A 94 -10.80 -12.15 16.17
N TYR A 95 -10.04 -13.20 15.86
CA TYR A 95 -9.92 -13.79 14.54
C TYR A 95 -10.24 -15.28 14.57
N PRO A 96 -11.47 -15.68 14.23
CA PRO A 96 -11.89 -17.08 14.29
C PRO A 96 -11.10 -17.95 13.32
N ASP A 97 -11.01 -19.25 13.64
CA ASP A 97 -10.41 -20.26 12.80
C ASP A 97 -11.23 -20.53 11.53
N TYR A 98 -10.56 -20.83 10.43
CA TYR A 98 -11.17 -21.19 9.17
C TYR A 98 -10.58 -22.49 8.63
N THR A 99 -11.42 -23.28 7.97
CA THR A 99 -11.01 -24.50 7.28
C THR A 99 -11.51 -24.45 5.84
N PHE A 100 -10.59 -24.66 4.89
CA PHE A 100 -10.87 -24.63 3.47
C PHE A 100 -10.39 -25.93 2.79
N SER A 101 -10.91 -26.20 1.60
CA SER A 101 -10.39 -27.26 0.72
C SER A 101 -8.94 -26.96 0.33
N VAL A 102 -8.18 -28.00 0.00
CA VAL A 102 -6.85 -27.85 -0.63
C VAL A 102 -6.95 -27.51 -2.13
N ASP A 103 -8.14 -27.55 -2.72
CA ASP A 103 -8.34 -27.20 -4.13
C ASP A 103 -8.04 -25.70 -4.37
N PRO A 104 -7.01 -25.34 -5.14
CA PRO A 104 -6.68 -23.94 -5.40
C PRO A 104 -7.69 -23.23 -6.32
N SER A 105 -8.56 -23.99 -7.02
CA SER A 105 -9.59 -23.40 -7.87
C SER A 105 -10.80 -22.87 -7.09
N GLN A 106 -10.91 -23.18 -5.78
CA GLN A 106 -12.02 -22.76 -4.94
C GLN A 106 -12.21 -21.23 -4.96
N LYS A 107 -13.46 -20.80 -4.83
CA LYS A 107 -13.82 -19.38 -4.86
C LYS A 107 -13.45 -18.72 -3.53
N VAL A 108 -12.83 -17.55 -3.62
CA VAL A 108 -12.70 -16.62 -2.48
C VAL A 108 -13.99 -15.83 -2.37
N ASP A 109 -14.62 -15.83 -1.19
CA ASP A 109 -15.87 -15.11 -0.96
C ASP A 109 -15.59 -13.63 -0.68
N ALA A 110 -15.63 -12.83 -1.74
CA ALA A 110 -15.40 -11.39 -1.65
C ALA A 110 -16.56 -10.62 -0.98
N ASP A 111 -17.73 -11.22 -0.86
CA ASP A 111 -18.89 -10.59 -0.24
C ASP A 111 -18.89 -10.79 1.29
N ASN A 112 -18.17 -11.80 1.79
CA ASN A 112 -17.95 -12.05 3.20
C ASN A 112 -16.49 -11.75 3.59
N HIS A 113 -16.24 -10.60 4.19
CA HIS A 113 -14.91 -10.09 4.49
C HIS A 113 -14.21 -10.80 5.66
N ALA A 114 -14.01 -12.12 5.54
CA ALA A 114 -13.24 -12.88 6.51
C ALA A 114 -11.74 -12.58 6.38
N TRP A 115 -11.05 -12.42 7.50
CA TRP A 115 -9.61 -12.17 7.51
C TRP A 115 -8.79 -13.27 6.79
N ALA A 116 -9.27 -14.53 6.87
CA ALA A 116 -8.63 -15.67 6.23
C ALA A 116 -8.73 -15.65 4.70
N ASN A 117 -9.61 -14.82 4.12
CA ASN A 117 -9.70 -14.64 2.67
C ASN A 117 -8.40 -14.12 2.05
N TYR A 118 -7.60 -13.35 2.79
CA TYR A 118 -6.29 -12.91 2.33
C TYR A 118 -5.30 -14.06 2.20
N TYR A 119 -5.33 -15.02 3.16
CA TYR A 119 -4.54 -16.24 3.05
C TYR A 119 -5.01 -17.10 1.85
N LEU A 120 -6.31 -17.30 1.72
CA LEU A 120 -6.88 -18.10 0.63
C LEU A 120 -6.60 -17.47 -0.75
N ALA A 121 -6.67 -16.15 -0.85
CA ALA A 121 -6.30 -15.42 -2.07
C ALA A 121 -4.82 -15.61 -2.43
N ALA A 122 -3.93 -15.53 -1.43
CA ALA A 122 -2.50 -15.79 -1.61
C ALA A 122 -2.23 -17.26 -2.02
N TYR A 123 -2.88 -18.21 -1.38
CA TYR A 123 -2.80 -19.64 -1.72
C TYR A 123 -3.19 -19.88 -3.19
N LYS A 124 -4.35 -19.38 -3.60
CA LYS A 124 -4.83 -19.45 -5.00
C LYS A 124 -3.82 -18.83 -5.97
N GLY A 125 -3.37 -17.60 -5.69
CA GLY A 125 -2.40 -16.92 -6.55
C GLY A 125 -1.04 -17.60 -6.65
N CYS A 126 -0.60 -18.31 -5.61
CA CYS A 126 0.60 -19.17 -5.67
C CYS A 126 0.43 -20.29 -6.69
N PHE A 127 -0.68 -21.00 -6.66
CA PHE A 127 -0.92 -22.10 -7.61
C PHE A 127 -1.08 -21.60 -9.04
N GLU A 128 -1.81 -20.51 -9.27
CA GLU A 128 -1.92 -19.89 -10.60
C GLU A 128 -0.56 -19.45 -11.14
N TYR A 129 0.28 -18.85 -10.27
CA TYR A 129 1.66 -18.50 -10.65
C TYR A 129 2.47 -19.73 -11.01
N LEU A 130 2.42 -20.78 -10.20
CA LEU A 130 3.16 -22.02 -10.44
C LEU A 130 2.67 -22.76 -11.69
N GLU A 131 1.37 -22.79 -11.94
CA GLU A 131 0.77 -23.33 -13.16
C GLU A 131 1.26 -22.59 -14.40
N SER A 132 1.31 -21.27 -14.36
CA SER A 132 1.84 -20.45 -15.45
C SER A 132 3.31 -20.72 -15.77
N LYS A 133 4.06 -21.30 -14.82
CA LYS A 133 5.47 -21.71 -14.97
C LYS A 133 5.61 -23.23 -15.25
N GLY A 134 4.51 -23.99 -15.28
CA GLY A 134 4.53 -25.45 -15.42
C GLY A 134 5.16 -26.18 -14.22
N LYS A 135 5.06 -25.60 -13.01
CA LYS A 135 5.72 -26.09 -11.78
C LYS A 135 4.74 -26.34 -10.62
N ALA A 136 3.44 -26.31 -10.85
CA ALA A 136 2.46 -26.50 -9.78
C ALA A 136 2.57 -27.94 -9.18
N PRO A 137 2.85 -28.08 -7.87
CA PRO A 137 2.83 -29.37 -7.20
C PRO A 137 1.39 -29.81 -6.93
N PRO A 138 1.16 -31.07 -6.58
CA PRO A 138 -0.12 -31.49 -6.03
C PRO A 138 -0.46 -30.66 -4.78
N PRO A 139 -1.70 -30.15 -4.66
CA PRO A 139 -2.17 -29.50 -3.44
C PRO A 139 -2.05 -30.43 -2.23
N ALA A 140 -1.74 -29.86 -1.07
CA ALA A 140 -1.59 -30.62 0.17
C ALA A 140 -2.19 -29.86 1.35
N GLY A 141 -2.61 -30.58 2.39
CA GLY A 141 -3.10 -29.99 3.62
C GLY A 141 -2.03 -29.13 4.32
N LEU A 142 -2.47 -28.01 4.87
CA LEU A 142 -1.61 -27.06 5.56
C LEU A 142 -2.24 -26.68 6.90
N GLN A 143 -1.44 -26.72 7.96
CA GLN A 143 -1.73 -26.15 9.26
C GLN A 143 -1.03 -24.81 9.34
N VAL A 144 -1.78 -23.74 9.61
CA VAL A 144 -1.34 -22.35 9.53
C VAL A 144 -1.74 -21.59 10.77
N MET A 145 -0.82 -20.83 11.36
CA MET A 145 -1.13 -19.86 12.40
C MET A 145 -0.52 -18.50 12.07
N VAL A 146 -1.33 -17.47 12.12
CA VAL A 146 -0.96 -16.09 11.75
C VAL A 146 -0.84 -15.24 13.01
N ASP A 147 0.22 -14.40 13.05
CA ASP A 147 0.41 -13.35 14.04
C ASP A 147 0.74 -12.04 13.32
N GLY A 148 -0.17 -11.06 13.38
CA GLY A 148 -0.01 -9.74 12.76
C GLY A 148 0.02 -8.62 13.77
N ILE A 149 1.03 -7.73 13.66
CA ILE A 149 1.12 -6.50 14.45
C ILE A 149 1.05 -5.22 13.60
N VAL A 150 0.76 -5.36 12.29
CA VAL A 150 0.47 -4.20 11.44
C VAL A 150 -0.94 -3.71 11.79
N PRO A 151 -1.11 -2.45 12.23
CA PRO A 151 -2.43 -1.94 12.62
C PRO A 151 -3.44 -2.02 11.48
N LEU A 152 -4.62 -2.58 11.77
CA LEU A 152 -5.70 -2.76 10.77
C LEU A 152 -6.39 -1.43 10.44
N GLY A 153 -6.82 -1.27 9.19
CA GLY A 153 -7.56 -0.08 8.75
C GLY A 153 -6.80 1.24 8.89
N SER A 154 -5.50 1.17 9.12
CA SER A 154 -4.63 2.31 9.40
C SER A 154 -3.92 2.88 8.17
N GLY A 155 -4.10 2.28 6.98
CA GLY A 155 -3.36 2.68 5.78
C GLY A 155 -1.91 2.19 5.72
N LEU A 156 -1.50 1.25 6.61
CA LEU A 156 -0.14 0.70 6.70
C LEU A 156 0.02 -0.67 6.01
N SER A 157 -0.91 -1.04 5.14
CA SER A 157 -0.87 -2.26 4.30
C SER A 157 -0.79 -3.57 5.06
N SER A 158 -1.65 -3.75 6.07
CA SER A 158 -1.81 -5.05 6.74
C SER A 158 -2.29 -6.14 5.77
N SER A 159 -3.07 -5.78 4.74
CA SER A 159 -3.51 -6.70 3.67
C SER A 159 -2.35 -7.23 2.85
N ALA A 160 -1.43 -6.36 2.41
CA ALA A 160 -0.23 -6.79 1.70
C ALA A 160 0.69 -7.63 2.58
N ALA A 161 0.84 -7.27 3.87
CA ALA A 161 1.67 -8.02 4.81
C ALA A 161 1.17 -9.46 4.99
N ILE A 162 -0.14 -9.66 5.21
CA ILE A 162 -0.71 -11.01 5.34
C ILE A 162 -0.68 -11.76 4.01
N THR A 163 -0.99 -11.11 2.88
CA THR A 163 -1.00 -11.75 1.56
C THR A 163 0.40 -12.22 1.17
N CYS A 164 1.43 -11.37 1.33
CA CYS A 164 2.81 -11.72 0.98
C CYS A 164 3.38 -12.80 1.91
N SER A 165 3.22 -12.68 3.24
CA SER A 165 3.69 -13.71 4.18
C SER A 165 3.01 -15.06 3.95
N SER A 166 1.70 -15.05 3.62
CA SER A 166 0.94 -16.26 3.28
C SER A 166 1.43 -16.91 1.99
N ALA A 167 1.75 -16.11 0.97
CA ALA A 167 2.31 -16.61 -0.28
C ALA A 167 3.68 -17.27 -0.06
N PHE A 168 4.56 -16.62 0.72
CA PHE A 168 5.88 -17.18 1.02
C PHE A 168 5.78 -18.46 1.84
N ALA A 169 4.92 -18.49 2.85
CA ALA A 169 4.67 -19.68 3.65
C ALA A 169 4.16 -20.85 2.79
N THR A 170 3.20 -20.57 1.91
CA THR A 170 2.62 -21.58 1.01
C THR A 170 3.66 -22.15 0.05
N LEU A 171 4.42 -21.28 -0.64
CA LEU A 171 5.48 -21.72 -1.55
C LEU A 171 6.54 -22.54 -0.81
N ALA A 172 7.01 -22.05 0.33
CA ALA A 172 8.07 -22.69 1.11
C ALA A 172 7.64 -24.05 1.70
N ALA A 173 6.39 -24.20 2.13
CA ALA A 173 5.82 -25.48 2.58
C ALA A 173 5.80 -26.53 1.46
N HIS A 174 5.72 -26.13 0.21
CA HIS A 174 5.83 -27.01 -0.96
C HIS A 174 7.27 -27.14 -1.46
N GLY A 175 8.28 -26.63 -0.72
CA GLY A 175 9.70 -26.68 -1.11
C GLY A 175 10.06 -25.76 -2.27
N LEU A 176 9.23 -24.74 -2.54
CA LEU A 176 9.36 -23.81 -3.65
C LEU A 176 9.65 -22.40 -3.15
N ASN A 177 10.09 -21.53 -4.07
CA ASN A 177 10.31 -20.11 -3.85
C ASN A 177 10.01 -19.36 -5.16
N ALA A 178 9.87 -18.05 -5.09
CA ALA A 178 9.64 -17.19 -6.25
C ALA A 178 10.65 -16.04 -6.27
N PRO A 179 11.04 -15.54 -7.45
CA PRO A 179 11.73 -14.26 -7.58
C PRO A 179 10.91 -13.13 -6.96
N GLN A 180 11.56 -12.21 -6.26
CA GLN A 180 10.88 -11.11 -5.55
C GLN A 180 9.95 -10.29 -6.47
N GLY A 181 10.38 -10.00 -7.70
CA GLY A 181 9.56 -9.27 -8.68
C GLY A 181 8.33 -10.05 -9.14
N ASP A 182 8.45 -11.37 -9.33
CA ASP A 182 7.32 -12.23 -9.65
C ASP A 182 6.35 -12.29 -8.44
N ALA A 183 6.90 -12.44 -7.23
CA ALA A 183 6.14 -12.47 -5.99
C ALA A 183 5.33 -11.16 -5.81
N ALA A 184 5.95 -9.99 -6.00
CA ALA A 184 5.27 -8.71 -5.94
C ALA A 184 4.12 -8.62 -6.97
N THR A 185 4.38 -9.12 -8.18
CA THR A 185 3.39 -9.07 -9.27
C THR A 185 2.19 -9.97 -9.01
N PHE A 186 2.40 -11.22 -8.60
CA PHE A 186 1.25 -12.11 -8.38
C PHE A 186 0.52 -11.82 -7.08
N THR A 187 1.22 -11.42 -5.99
CA THR A 187 0.54 -11.07 -4.73
C THR A 187 -0.29 -9.80 -4.85
N ALA A 188 0.12 -8.82 -5.67
CA ALA A 188 -0.72 -7.68 -6.01
C ALA A 188 -2.03 -8.10 -6.71
N LYS A 189 -1.96 -9.09 -7.62
CA LYS A 189 -3.15 -9.64 -8.27
C LYS A 189 -4.09 -10.36 -7.29
N CYS A 190 -3.57 -10.93 -6.19
CA CYS A 190 -4.39 -11.63 -5.20
C CYS A 190 -5.41 -10.71 -4.51
N GLU A 191 -5.13 -9.40 -4.37
CA GLU A 191 -6.08 -8.46 -3.76
C GLU A 191 -7.39 -8.33 -4.56
N LYS A 192 -7.38 -8.62 -5.85
CA LYS A 192 -8.60 -8.65 -6.67
C LYS A 192 -9.59 -9.72 -6.21
N TYR A 193 -9.10 -10.84 -5.66
CA TYR A 193 -9.97 -11.90 -5.13
C TYR A 193 -10.74 -11.48 -3.88
N VAL A 194 -10.22 -10.51 -3.13
CA VAL A 194 -10.90 -9.93 -1.96
C VAL A 194 -11.61 -8.61 -2.28
N GLY A 195 -11.72 -8.25 -3.58
CA GLY A 195 -12.50 -7.10 -4.04
C GLY A 195 -11.78 -5.75 -3.98
N THR A 196 -10.44 -5.74 -3.88
CA THR A 196 -9.64 -4.51 -3.87
C THR A 196 -8.76 -4.45 -5.11
N GLU A 197 -8.73 -3.29 -5.78
CA GLU A 197 -7.75 -3.01 -6.83
C GLU A 197 -6.57 -2.23 -6.23
N SER A 198 -5.34 -2.72 -6.43
CA SER A 198 -4.12 -2.03 -6.01
C SER A 198 -3.11 -1.98 -7.15
N GLY A 199 -2.25 -0.95 -7.17
CA GLY A 199 -1.18 -0.81 -8.15
C GLY A 199 0.01 -1.72 -7.89
N GLY A 200 0.12 -2.30 -6.69
CA GLY A 200 1.18 -3.22 -6.30
C GLY A 200 2.35 -2.57 -5.56
N MET A 201 2.28 -1.28 -5.23
CA MET A 201 3.27 -0.60 -4.38
C MET A 201 3.44 -1.31 -3.04
N ASP A 202 2.33 -1.66 -2.41
CA ASP A 202 2.27 -2.26 -1.08
C ASP A 202 3.03 -3.58 -1.03
N GLN A 203 2.74 -4.47 -2.00
CA GLN A 203 3.42 -5.76 -2.10
C GLN A 203 4.88 -5.61 -2.46
N ALA A 204 5.21 -4.71 -3.39
CA ALA A 204 6.59 -4.50 -3.81
C ALA A 204 7.49 -4.13 -2.63
N VAL A 205 7.11 -3.14 -1.82
CA VAL A 205 7.92 -2.73 -0.68
C VAL A 205 7.87 -3.72 0.47
N SER A 206 6.71 -4.37 0.71
CA SER A 206 6.60 -5.43 1.72
C SER A 206 7.50 -6.63 1.41
N ILE A 207 7.82 -6.87 0.14
CA ILE A 207 8.70 -7.98 -0.30
C ILE A 207 10.16 -7.54 -0.39
N MET A 208 10.43 -6.39 -1.03
CA MET A 208 11.78 -5.98 -1.43
C MET A 208 12.41 -4.98 -0.46
N GLY A 209 11.71 -4.54 0.59
CA GLY A 209 12.21 -3.57 1.57
C GLY A 209 13.58 -3.94 2.11
N LYS A 210 14.41 -2.93 2.36
CA LYS A 210 15.76 -3.10 2.92
C LYS A 210 15.95 -2.17 4.12
N PRO A 211 16.73 -2.59 5.12
CA PRO A 211 17.07 -1.73 6.24
C PRO A 211 17.70 -0.41 5.78
N ASN A 212 17.32 0.68 6.42
CA ASN A 212 17.88 2.02 6.23
C ASN A 212 17.65 2.65 4.84
N THR A 213 16.85 2.04 3.96
CA THR A 213 16.53 2.59 2.64
C THR A 213 15.02 2.65 2.40
N ALA A 214 14.54 3.75 1.86
CA ALA A 214 13.27 3.80 1.16
C ALA A 214 13.45 3.24 -0.26
N MET A 215 12.37 2.96 -0.95
CA MET A 215 12.44 2.37 -2.28
C MET A 215 11.64 3.17 -3.29
N LEU A 216 12.28 3.61 -4.36
CA LEU A 216 11.56 4.07 -5.53
C LEU A 216 10.99 2.85 -6.26
N VAL A 217 9.69 2.66 -6.16
CA VAL A 217 8.97 1.55 -6.80
C VAL A 217 8.37 2.06 -8.11
N GLU A 218 8.79 1.47 -9.22
CA GLU A 218 8.26 1.69 -10.57
C GLU A 218 7.43 0.49 -10.99
N PHE A 219 6.49 0.71 -11.90
CA PHE A 219 5.53 -0.31 -12.35
C PHE A 219 5.67 -0.57 -13.86
N ASN A 220 5.25 -1.76 -14.30
CA ASN A 220 5.22 -2.22 -15.68
C ASN A 220 6.59 -2.26 -16.39
N PRO A 221 7.53 -3.13 -15.98
CA PRO A 221 7.45 -4.13 -14.91
C PRO A 221 7.77 -3.51 -13.52
N VAL A 222 7.35 -4.20 -12.45
CA VAL A 222 7.69 -3.77 -11.08
C VAL A 222 9.20 -3.79 -10.90
N ARG A 223 9.75 -2.63 -10.52
CA ARG A 223 11.16 -2.42 -10.17
C ARG A 223 11.24 -1.62 -8.89
N ALA A 224 12.23 -1.91 -8.07
CA ALA A 224 12.51 -1.15 -6.87
C ALA A 224 13.98 -0.74 -6.86
N THR A 225 14.20 0.55 -6.67
CA THR A 225 15.54 1.14 -6.57
C THR A 225 15.73 1.72 -5.17
N ASP A 226 16.84 1.39 -4.55
CA ASP A 226 17.16 1.87 -3.19
C ASP A 226 17.37 3.38 -3.19
N VAL A 227 16.73 4.07 -2.24
CA VAL A 227 16.89 5.50 -1.99
C VAL A 227 17.32 5.69 -0.54
N VAL A 228 18.60 6.04 -0.36
CA VAL A 228 19.15 6.30 0.96
C VAL A 228 18.59 7.61 1.50
N LEU A 229 17.96 7.55 2.66
CA LEU A 229 17.40 8.73 3.31
C LEU A 229 18.52 9.58 3.95
N PRO A 230 18.38 10.93 4.01
CA PRO A 230 19.36 11.80 4.65
C PRO A 230 19.57 11.44 6.12
N ALA A 231 20.79 11.57 6.59
CA ALA A 231 21.12 11.39 8.01
C ALA A 231 20.28 12.37 8.87
N GLY A 232 19.80 11.89 10.01
CA GLY A 232 18.93 12.66 10.90
C GLY A 232 17.44 12.66 10.52
N ALA A 233 17.06 12.05 9.38
CA ALA A 233 15.66 11.84 9.02
C ALA A 233 15.06 10.72 9.87
N THR A 234 13.99 11.00 10.58
CA THR A 234 13.16 10.00 11.25
C THR A 234 11.70 10.24 10.90
N PHE A 235 10.99 9.18 10.59
CA PHE A 235 9.56 9.26 10.28
C PHE A 235 8.75 8.81 11.49
N VAL A 236 7.80 9.64 11.91
CA VAL A 236 6.84 9.30 12.95
C VAL A 236 5.50 9.03 12.29
N ILE A 237 4.97 7.84 12.53
CA ILE A 237 3.67 7.41 12.07
C ILE A 237 2.67 7.61 13.21
N ALA A 238 1.50 8.21 12.93
CA ALA A 238 0.45 8.39 13.91
C ALA A 238 -0.91 8.08 13.30
N ASN A 239 -1.72 7.28 14.00
CA ASN A 239 -3.05 6.88 13.57
C ASN A 239 -4.08 7.94 13.99
N SER A 240 -4.88 8.43 13.06
CA SER A 240 -5.98 9.36 13.36
C SER A 240 -7.12 8.72 14.17
N LEU A 241 -7.12 7.40 14.34
CA LEU A 241 -8.16 6.59 14.95
C LEU A 241 -9.50 6.63 14.20
N THR A 242 -9.47 7.09 12.95
CA THR A 242 -10.59 7.01 12.02
C THR A 242 -10.31 5.89 11.04
N VAL A 243 -11.21 4.91 11.00
CA VAL A 243 -11.02 3.73 10.14
C VAL A 243 -11.14 4.11 8.66
N SER A 244 -10.13 3.80 7.90
CA SER A 244 -10.15 3.91 6.43
C SER A 244 -10.60 2.58 5.82
N SER A 245 -11.93 2.39 5.67
CA SER A 245 -12.50 1.18 5.06
C SER A 245 -12.60 1.33 3.55
N LYS A 246 -11.65 0.72 2.82
CA LYS A 246 -11.71 0.65 1.34
C LYS A 246 -12.93 -0.14 0.85
N GLN A 247 -13.42 -1.07 1.64
CA GLN A 247 -14.50 -1.98 1.27
C GLN A 247 -15.87 -1.32 1.41
N GLU A 248 -16.13 -0.63 2.52
CA GLU A 248 -17.44 -0.03 2.78
C GLU A 248 -17.67 1.26 2.00
N THR A 249 -16.65 2.08 1.83
CA THR A 249 -16.75 3.41 1.21
C THR A 249 -16.04 3.50 -0.15
N GLY A 250 -15.53 2.38 -0.67
CA GLY A 250 -14.74 2.36 -1.89
C GLY A 250 -15.47 2.92 -3.11
N ALA A 251 -16.78 2.70 -3.20
CA ALA A 251 -17.58 3.18 -4.34
C ALA A 251 -17.57 4.71 -4.50
N THR A 252 -17.61 5.46 -3.39
CA THR A 252 -17.61 6.94 -3.40
C THR A 252 -16.23 7.56 -3.15
N ARG A 253 -15.25 6.73 -2.74
CA ARG A 253 -13.90 7.15 -2.37
C ARG A 253 -12.87 6.54 -3.31
N TYR A 254 -12.18 5.49 -2.88
CA TYR A 254 -11.01 4.93 -3.58
C TYR A 254 -11.30 4.51 -5.03
N ASN A 255 -12.33 3.67 -5.25
CA ASN A 255 -12.64 3.18 -6.60
C ASN A 255 -13.18 4.29 -7.51
N LEU A 256 -13.85 5.31 -6.97
CA LEU A 256 -14.27 6.47 -7.77
C LEU A 256 -13.06 7.23 -8.30
N ARG A 257 -11.95 7.31 -7.54
CA ARG A 257 -10.71 7.98 -8.00
C ARG A 257 -10.11 7.28 -9.20
N THR A 258 -10.08 5.94 -9.22
CA THR A 258 -9.58 5.19 -10.39
C THR A 258 -10.47 5.41 -11.61
N VAL A 259 -11.79 5.48 -11.43
CA VAL A 259 -12.74 5.82 -12.51
C VAL A 259 -12.48 7.23 -13.04
N GLU A 260 -12.41 8.23 -12.15
CA GLU A 260 -12.17 9.64 -12.52
C GLU A 260 -10.83 9.80 -13.27
N CYS A 261 -9.76 9.15 -12.84
CA CYS A 261 -8.46 9.22 -13.51
C CYS A 261 -8.50 8.60 -14.92
N ARG A 262 -9.11 7.42 -15.09
CA ARG A 262 -9.27 6.83 -16.41
C ARG A 262 -10.11 7.69 -17.35
N LEU A 263 -11.21 8.27 -16.86
CA LEU A 263 -12.05 9.19 -17.63
C LEU A 263 -11.26 10.45 -18.01
N ALA A 264 -10.43 10.98 -17.10
CA ALA A 264 -9.56 12.12 -17.38
C ALA A 264 -8.53 11.80 -18.47
N ALA A 265 -7.91 10.61 -18.44
CA ALA A 265 -6.98 10.15 -19.45
C ALA A 265 -7.65 10.11 -20.86
N ILE A 266 -8.83 9.48 -20.95
CA ILE A 266 -9.58 9.39 -22.20
C ILE A 266 -9.97 10.78 -22.72
N ALA A 267 -10.51 11.65 -21.83
CA ALA A 267 -10.93 13.01 -22.18
C ALA A 267 -9.75 13.87 -22.67
N LEU A 268 -8.60 13.80 -21.99
CA LEU A 268 -7.38 14.48 -22.41
C LEU A 268 -6.89 13.98 -23.78
N ALA A 269 -6.85 12.68 -24.01
CA ALA A 269 -6.42 12.12 -25.28
C ALA A 269 -7.30 12.57 -26.44
N ILE A 270 -8.62 12.61 -26.27
CA ILE A 270 -9.56 13.13 -27.26
C ILE A 270 -9.31 14.63 -27.52
N SER A 271 -9.14 15.43 -26.47
CA SER A 271 -8.86 16.85 -26.59
C SER A 271 -7.51 17.14 -27.27
N LEU A 272 -6.57 16.21 -27.10
CA LEU A 272 -5.29 16.19 -27.83
C LEU A 272 -5.40 15.57 -29.24
N GLY A 273 -6.60 15.39 -29.80
CA GLY A 273 -6.85 14.96 -31.17
C GLY A 273 -6.72 13.47 -31.44
N GLN A 274 -6.66 12.64 -30.39
CA GLN A 274 -6.70 11.18 -30.57
C GLN A 274 -8.13 10.78 -31.00
N PRO A 275 -8.29 9.85 -31.97
CA PRO A 275 -9.60 9.29 -32.28
C PRO A 275 -10.28 8.69 -31.05
N LYS A 276 -11.59 8.93 -30.89
CA LYS A 276 -12.35 8.48 -29.69
C LYS A 276 -12.20 6.98 -29.42
N GLU A 277 -12.18 6.15 -30.45
CA GLU A 277 -12.03 4.69 -30.33
C GLU A 277 -10.66 4.29 -29.74
N GLU A 278 -9.58 4.96 -30.14
CA GLU A 278 -8.25 4.71 -29.61
C GLU A 278 -8.11 5.30 -28.19
N ALA A 279 -8.62 6.51 -27.96
CA ALA A 279 -8.58 7.14 -26.65
C ALA A 279 -9.28 6.28 -25.58
N ARG A 280 -10.42 5.65 -25.91
CA ARG A 280 -11.15 4.77 -24.96
C ARG A 280 -10.39 3.50 -24.54
N LYS A 281 -9.30 3.14 -25.24
CA LYS A 281 -8.42 2.01 -24.85
C LYS A 281 -7.46 2.38 -23.71
N LEU A 282 -7.24 3.66 -23.45
CA LEU A 282 -6.36 4.12 -22.38
C LEU A 282 -6.88 3.70 -21.02
N GLN A 283 -5.98 3.36 -20.13
CA GLN A 283 -6.31 2.90 -18.79
C GLN A 283 -5.89 3.90 -17.72
N THR A 284 -4.81 4.65 -17.94
CA THR A 284 -4.16 5.50 -16.94
C THR A 284 -3.82 6.88 -17.52
N LEU A 285 -3.64 7.86 -16.64
CA LEU A 285 -3.14 9.18 -17.02
C LEU A 285 -1.73 9.13 -17.61
N LYS A 286 -0.91 8.16 -17.21
CA LYS A 286 0.42 7.95 -17.79
C LYS A 286 0.36 7.58 -19.27
N ASP A 287 -0.68 6.89 -19.73
CA ASP A 287 -0.86 6.53 -21.14
C ASP A 287 -1.03 7.76 -22.05
N VAL A 288 -1.34 8.95 -21.47
CA VAL A 288 -1.47 10.21 -22.23
C VAL A 288 -0.12 10.88 -22.47
N GLU A 289 0.91 10.58 -21.68
CA GLU A 289 2.23 11.24 -21.79
C GLU A 289 2.85 11.21 -23.20
N PRO A 290 2.82 10.08 -23.96
CA PRO A 290 3.35 10.07 -25.32
C PRO A 290 2.67 11.08 -26.26
N LEU A 291 1.36 11.32 -26.09
CA LEU A 291 0.60 12.29 -26.86
C LEU A 291 1.01 13.73 -26.52
N ILE A 292 1.29 14.00 -25.26
CA ILE A 292 1.76 15.30 -24.79
C ILE A 292 3.20 15.53 -25.25
N GLN A 293 4.07 14.54 -25.11
CA GLN A 293 5.48 14.62 -25.50
C GLN A 293 5.65 14.91 -26.99
N SER A 294 4.79 14.36 -27.86
CA SER A 294 4.82 14.61 -29.30
C SER A 294 4.54 16.06 -29.67
N ARG A 295 3.99 16.87 -28.76
CA ARG A 295 3.63 18.28 -28.95
C ARG A 295 4.60 19.27 -28.29
N LEU A 296 5.50 18.78 -27.43
CA LEU A 296 6.49 19.62 -26.78
C LEU A 296 7.59 20.02 -27.75
N SER A 297 7.71 21.32 -28.03
CA SER A 297 8.84 21.90 -28.78
C SER A 297 9.84 22.44 -27.76
N GLY A 298 10.90 21.71 -27.42
CA GLY A 298 11.96 22.25 -26.54
C GLY A 298 12.61 21.23 -25.60
N PRO A 299 13.66 21.64 -24.85
CA PRO A 299 14.28 20.77 -23.85
C PRO A 299 13.26 20.37 -22.80
N LYS A 300 13.30 19.13 -22.38
CA LYS A 300 12.38 18.45 -21.47
C LYS A 300 12.15 19.23 -20.15
N SER A 301 11.20 20.18 -20.14
CA SER A 301 10.45 20.41 -18.91
C SER A 301 9.82 19.08 -18.52
N SER A 302 9.68 18.78 -17.22
CA SER A 302 9.15 17.46 -16.84
C SER A 302 7.85 17.20 -17.62
N ILE A 303 7.71 16.00 -18.13
CA ILE A 303 6.53 15.63 -18.91
C ILE A 303 5.26 15.78 -18.08
N SER A 304 5.36 15.54 -16.78
CA SER A 304 4.26 15.70 -15.83
C SER A 304 3.82 17.16 -15.68
N HIS A 305 4.77 18.11 -15.74
CA HIS A 305 4.42 19.54 -15.74
C HIS A 305 3.64 19.95 -17.00
N ALA A 306 4.07 19.47 -18.17
CA ALA A 306 3.35 19.69 -19.40
C ALA A 306 1.96 18.99 -19.42
N ALA A 307 1.87 17.83 -18.79
CA ALA A 307 0.60 17.10 -18.63
C ALA A 307 -0.37 17.82 -17.70
N ALA A 308 0.13 18.40 -16.61
CA ALA A 308 -0.67 19.24 -15.73
C ALA A 308 -1.21 20.47 -16.47
N ALA A 309 -0.38 21.17 -17.24
CA ALA A 309 -0.82 22.30 -18.07
C ALA A 309 -1.88 21.88 -19.10
N ALA A 310 -1.72 20.71 -19.72
CA ALA A 310 -2.74 20.18 -20.62
C ALA A 310 -4.07 19.85 -19.90
N ALA A 311 -3.99 19.32 -18.67
CA ALA A 311 -5.18 19.07 -17.87
C ALA A 311 -5.92 20.37 -17.51
N GLU A 312 -5.19 21.42 -17.16
CA GLU A 312 -5.79 22.75 -16.91
C GLU A 312 -6.44 23.35 -18.16
N GLN A 313 -5.81 23.17 -19.31
CA GLN A 313 -6.29 23.73 -20.56
C GLN A 313 -7.52 23.01 -21.14
N TYR A 314 -7.57 21.68 -21.04
CA TYR A 314 -8.52 20.85 -21.77
C TYR A 314 -9.63 20.21 -20.93
N LEU A 315 -9.44 20.10 -19.61
CA LEU A 315 -10.48 19.59 -18.72
C LEU A 315 -11.14 20.73 -17.97
N GLN A 316 -12.49 20.68 -17.83
CA GLN A 316 -13.19 21.70 -17.04
C GLN A 316 -12.88 21.54 -15.55
N LYS A 317 -12.82 22.67 -14.84
CA LYS A 317 -12.59 22.73 -13.39
C LYS A 317 -13.77 22.15 -12.60
N GLU A 318 -14.99 22.45 -13.06
CA GLU A 318 -16.21 21.96 -12.43
C GLU A 318 -16.40 20.46 -12.65
N PRO A 319 -17.08 19.77 -11.74
CA PRO A 319 -17.40 18.36 -11.94
C PRO A 319 -18.23 18.13 -13.20
N TYR A 320 -17.98 17.01 -13.84
CA TYR A 320 -18.82 16.55 -14.96
C TYR A 320 -19.99 15.72 -14.42
N ASP A 321 -21.14 15.87 -15.03
CA ASP A 321 -22.20 14.87 -14.93
C ASP A 321 -21.95 13.70 -15.91
N GLN A 322 -22.72 12.62 -15.76
CA GLN A 322 -22.55 11.43 -16.60
C GLN A 322 -22.83 11.75 -18.09
N GLY A 323 -23.87 12.53 -18.39
CA GLY A 323 -24.24 12.86 -19.76
C GLY A 323 -23.16 13.68 -20.47
N GLN A 324 -22.56 14.65 -19.78
CA GLN A 324 -21.43 15.43 -20.29
C GLN A 324 -20.24 14.55 -20.66
N ILE A 325 -19.88 13.59 -19.78
CA ILE A 325 -18.79 12.66 -20.04
C ILE A 325 -19.12 11.75 -21.22
N GLU A 326 -20.27 11.10 -21.23
CA GLU A 326 -20.66 10.19 -22.32
C GLU A 326 -20.72 10.92 -23.67
N GLY A 327 -21.18 12.17 -23.70
CA GLY A 327 -21.14 13.02 -24.89
C GLY A 327 -19.71 13.32 -25.36
N LEU A 328 -18.81 13.66 -24.44
CA LEU A 328 -17.40 13.90 -24.73
C LEU A 328 -16.73 12.65 -25.26
N LEU A 329 -16.91 11.52 -24.59
CA LEU A 329 -16.25 10.24 -24.91
C LEU A 329 -16.90 9.55 -26.12
N GLY A 330 -18.16 9.87 -26.44
CA GLY A 330 -18.94 9.23 -27.51
C GLY A 330 -19.29 7.76 -27.24
N ALA A 331 -19.42 7.38 -25.95
CA ALA A 331 -19.78 6.04 -25.52
C ALA A 331 -20.36 6.10 -24.09
N SER A 332 -21.19 5.12 -23.73
CA SER A 332 -21.71 5.00 -22.36
C SER A 332 -20.59 4.57 -21.39
N LEU A 333 -20.66 5.06 -20.15
CA LEU A 333 -19.73 4.65 -19.10
C LEU A 333 -19.81 3.15 -18.84
N SER A 334 -20.98 2.54 -18.94
CA SER A 334 -21.16 1.10 -18.80
C SER A 334 -20.39 0.30 -19.85
N SER A 335 -20.23 0.80 -21.08
CA SER A 335 -19.44 0.13 -22.13
C SER A 335 -17.93 0.32 -21.92
N ILE A 336 -17.48 1.48 -21.41
CA ILE A 336 -16.06 1.75 -21.13
C ILE A 336 -15.55 0.90 -19.96
N PHE A 337 -16.39 0.65 -18.98
CA PHE A 337 -16.07 -0.12 -17.78
C PHE A 337 -16.73 -1.51 -17.77
N GLU A 338 -17.01 -2.07 -18.95
CA GLU A 338 -17.65 -3.38 -19.07
C GLU A 338 -16.84 -4.44 -18.32
N GLY A 339 -17.54 -5.28 -17.53
CA GLY A 339 -16.92 -6.32 -16.70
C GLY A 339 -16.32 -5.84 -15.37
N ASN A 340 -16.15 -4.53 -15.16
CA ASN A 340 -15.63 -3.98 -13.89
C ASN A 340 -16.79 -3.60 -12.95
N LYS A 341 -17.16 -4.53 -12.05
CA LYS A 341 -18.25 -4.33 -11.07
C LYS A 341 -17.97 -3.19 -10.10
N ALA A 342 -16.71 -2.99 -9.69
CA ALA A 342 -16.33 -1.93 -8.76
C ALA A 342 -16.51 -0.55 -9.40
N ALA A 343 -16.06 -0.38 -10.64
CA ALA A 343 -16.30 0.83 -11.41
C ALA A 343 -17.79 1.11 -11.63
N GLY A 344 -18.60 0.08 -11.94
CA GLY A 344 -20.04 0.22 -12.08
C GLY A 344 -20.71 0.76 -10.81
N LYS A 345 -20.34 0.27 -9.63
CA LYS A 345 -20.80 0.80 -8.33
C LYS A 345 -20.38 2.26 -8.13
N SER A 346 -19.16 2.62 -8.50
CA SER A 346 -18.64 3.99 -8.37
C SER A 346 -19.34 4.96 -9.32
N ILE A 347 -19.59 4.56 -10.55
CA ILE A 347 -20.33 5.36 -11.53
C ILE A 347 -21.75 5.64 -11.03
N ALA A 348 -22.43 4.64 -10.50
CA ALA A 348 -23.75 4.80 -9.94
C ALA A 348 -23.80 5.73 -8.72
N ALA A 349 -22.73 5.75 -7.91
CA ALA A 349 -22.63 6.57 -6.70
C ALA A 349 -22.05 7.98 -6.95
N ALA A 350 -21.49 8.26 -8.12
CA ALA A 350 -20.86 9.55 -8.42
C ALA A 350 -21.81 10.77 -8.30
N PRO A 351 -23.10 10.70 -8.68
CA PRO A 351 -24.01 11.81 -8.47
C PRO A 351 -24.18 12.23 -7.00
N ASP A 352 -24.12 11.26 -6.06
CA ASP A 352 -24.27 11.52 -4.62
C ASP A 352 -23.12 12.34 -4.02
N VAL A 353 -21.98 12.37 -4.72
CA VAL A 353 -20.77 13.12 -4.31
C VAL A 353 -20.46 14.30 -5.26
N GLY A 354 -21.44 14.69 -6.08
CA GLY A 354 -21.38 15.88 -6.93
C GLY A 354 -20.72 15.66 -8.30
N GLY A 355 -20.70 14.42 -8.81
CA GLY A 355 -20.20 14.11 -10.16
C GLY A 355 -18.71 13.74 -10.21
N PHE A 356 -18.12 13.81 -11.42
CA PHE A 356 -16.76 13.37 -11.72
C PHE A 356 -15.81 14.58 -11.86
N ARG A 357 -14.73 14.61 -11.08
CA ARG A 357 -13.79 15.74 -11.01
C ARG A 357 -12.50 15.45 -11.77
N LEU A 358 -12.54 15.43 -13.09
CA LEU A 358 -11.45 14.95 -13.93
C LEU A 358 -10.18 15.81 -13.84
N GLN A 359 -10.33 17.16 -13.91
CA GLN A 359 -9.20 18.08 -13.91
C GLN A 359 -8.39 17.97 -12.60
N SER A 360 -9.08 18.07 -11.45
CA SER A 360 -8.39 18.07 -10.16
C SER A 360 -7.67 16.73 -9.88
N ARG A 361 -8.22 15.58 -10.34
CA ARG A 361 -7.55 14.29 -10.22
C ARG A 361 -6.30 14.23 -11.09
N ALA A 362 -6.38 14.66 -12.35
CA ALA A 362 -5.24 14.71 -13.25
C ALA A 362 -4.13 15.62 -12.72
N LEU A 363 -4.47 16.81 -12.21
CA LEU A 363 -3.52 17.74 -11.61
C LEU A 363 -2.80 17.14 -10.40
N HIS A 364 -3.55 16.45 -9.52
CA HIS A 364 -2.93 15.74 -8.40
C HIS A 364 -1.93 14.69 -8.90
N VAL A 365 -2.36 13.80 -9.79
CA VAL A 365 -1.54 12.66 -10.27
C VAL A 365 -0.25 13.15 -10.92
N PHE A 366 -0.32 14.12 -11.82
CA PHE A 366 0.88 14.63 -12.51
C PHE A 366 1.82 15.37 -11.54
N ALA A 367 1.28 16.22 -10.67
CA ALA A 367 2.10 16.94 -9.70
C ALA A 367 2.70 16.01 -8.64
N GLU A 368 1.97 14.97 -8.20
CA GLU A 368 2.49 13.98 -7.25
C GLU A 368 3.61 13.13 -7.86
N ALA A 369 3.50 12.77 -9.14
CA ALA A 369 4.56 12.08 -9.87
C ALA A 369 5.86 12.91 -9.89
N ASP A 370 5.79 14.22 -10.11
CA ASP A 370 6.94 15.12 -10.05
C ASP A 370 7.49 15.21 -8.62
N ARG A 371 6.63 15.30 -7.59
CA ARG A 371 7.06 15.32 -6.19
C ARG A 371 7.82 14.07 -5.77
N VAL A 372 7.44 12.89 -6.26
CA VAL A 372 8.18 11.64 -6.00
C VAL A 372 9.61 11.73 -6.54
N LEU A 373 9.77 12.21 -7.77
CA LEU A 373 11.10 12.38 -8.37
C LEU A 373 11.92 13.45 -7.66
N ALA A 374 11.29 14.59 -7.31
CA ALA A 374 11.94 15.66 -6.54
C ALA A 374 12.40 15.16 -5.16
N PHE A 375 11.57 14.36 -4.47
CA PHE A 375 11.92 13.77 -3.17
C PHE A 375 13.14 12.85 -3.30
N ARG A 376 13.18 11.96 -4.30
CA ARG A 376 14.34 11.13 -4.62
C ARG A 376 15.59 11.98 -4.89
N ASP A 377 15.47 13.00 -5.72
CA ASP A 377 16.59 13.85 -6.14
C ASP A 377 17.16 14.65 -4.95
N VAL A 378 16.33 15.10 -4.03
CA VAL A 378 16.77 15.69 -2.76
C VAL A 378 17.53 14.66 -1.92
N CYS A 379 17.06 13.43 -1.82
CA CYS A 379 17.77 12.37 -1.07
C CYS A 379 19.16 12.09 -1.66
N THR A 380 19.28 12.02 -2.97
CA THR A 380 20.48 11.58 -3.69
C THR A 380 21.43 12.73 -4.07
N GLY A 381 20.99 13.99 -4.04
CA GLY A 381 21.79 15.17 -4.36
C GLY A 381 22.88 15.47 -3.33
N ASP A 382 23.68 16.51 -3.58
CA ASP A 382 24.86 16.88 -2.76
C ASP A 382 24.58 17.99 -1.71
N ALA A 383 23.31 18.42 -1.55
CA ALA A 383 22.94 19.47 -0.61
C ALA A 383 23.26 19.06 0.85
N PRO A 384 23.56 20.03 1.75
CA PRO A 384 23.74 19.74 3.17
C PRO A 384 22.52 19.03 3.79
N GLY A 385 22.76 18.14 4.77
CA GLY A 385 21.72 17.29 5.35
C GLY A 385 20.51 18.08 5.87
N GLU A 386 20.72 19.21 6.55
CA GLU A 386 19.64 20.04 7.07
C GLU A 386 18.76 20.63 5.94
N HIS A 387 19.35 21.14 4.88
CA HIS A 387 18.62 21.64 3.71
C HIS A 387 17.82 20.51 3.02
N LYS A 388 18.38 19.28 2.99
CA LYS A 388 17.63 18.12 2.50
C LYS A 388 16.38 17.87 3.34
N LEU A 389 16.51 17.85 4.67
CA LEU A 389 15.39 17.60 5.57
C LEU A 389 14.28 18.65 5.40
N GLU A 390 14.64 19.92 5.32
CA GLU A 390 13.69 21.03 5.09
C GLU A 390 12.98 20.88 3.73
N SER A 391 13.74 20.58 2.66
CA SER A 391 13.18 20.40 1.32
C SER A 391 12.22 19.20 1.27
N LEU A 392 12.58 18.07 1.88
CA LEU A 392 11.71 16.90 1.98
C LEU A 392 10.42 17.23 2.75
N GLY A 393 10.53 18.01 3.83
CA GLY A 393 9.39 18.48 4.60
C GLY A 393 8.42 19.32 3.76
N CYS A 394 8.94 20.27 2.98
CA CYS A 394 8.13 21.08 2.07
C CYS A 394 7.39 20.22 1.02
N ILE A 395 8.09 19.27 0.38
CA ILE A 395 7.49 18.37 -0.60
C ILE A 395 6.36 17.53 0.03
N MET A 396 6.53 17.06 1.28
CA MET A 396 5.48 16.34 2.00
C MET A 396 4.25 17.21 2.28
N ASP A 397 4.45 18.47 2.68
CA ASP A 397 3.34 19.40 2.94
C ASP A 397 2.60 19.78 1.65
N GLU A 398 3.30 19.97 0.53
CA GLU A 398 2.69 20.19 -0.78
C GLU A 398 1.86 18.97 -1.23
N SER A 399 2.36 17.75 -0.99
CA SER A 399 1.62 16.53 -1.24
C SER A 399 0.35 16.45 -0.39
N GLN A 400 0.42 16.82 0.91
CA GLN A 400 -0.77 16.88 1.76
C GLN A 400 -1.81 17.85 1.24
N ALA A 401 -1.40 19.05 0.85
CA ALA A 401 -2.30 20.03 0.26
C ALA A 401 -2.97 19.48 -1.02
N SER A 402 -2.21 18.82 -1.88
CA SER A 402 -2.73 18.18 -3.10
C SER A 402 -3.71 17.03 -2.80
N CYS A 403 -3.41 16.17 -1.82
CA CYS A 403 -4.30 15.12 -1.35
C CYS A 403 -5.63 15.67 -0.81
N ARG A 404 -5.58 16.77 -0.05
CA ARG A 404 -6.75 17.44 0.53
C ARG A 404 -7.58 18.16 -0.53
N ASP A 405 -6.94 19.04 -1.32
CA ASP A 405 -7.63 20.04 -2.13
C ASP A 405 -7.95 19.58 -3.55
N LEU A 406 -7.11 18.71 -4.14
CA LEU A 406 -7.27 18.21 -5.50
C LEU A 406 -7.82 16.78 -5.53
N TYR A 407 -7.25 15.89 -4.71
CA TYR A 407 -7.67 14.49 -4.71
C TYR A 407 -8.84 14.18 -3.78
N HIS A 408 -9.06 15.04 -2.78
CA HIS A 408 -10.12 14.90 -1.77
C HIS A 408 -10.05 13.54 -1.05
N CYS A 409 -8.85 13.13 -0.68
CA CYS A 409 -8.63 11.89 0.09
C CYS A 409 -8.25 12.13 1.56
N SER A 410 -8.25 13.38 2.05
CA SER A 410 -8.10 13.70 3.46
C SER A 410 -9.46 13.68 4.21
N CYS A 411 -9.42 13.85 5.53
CA CYS A 411 -10.59 14.02 6.39
C CYS A 411 -10.27 14.93 7.58
N ALA A 412 -11.30 15.33 8.33
CA ALA A 412 -11.15 16.29 9.42
C ALA A 412 -10.18 15.81 10.51
N GLU A 413 -10.19 14.53 10.84
CA GLU A 413 -9.30 13.95 11.86
C GLU A 413 -7.84 13.90 11.40
N LEU A 414 -7.60 13.60 10.12
CA LEU A 414 -6.25 13.67 9.54
C LEU A 414 -5.73 15.10 9.55
N GLU A 415 -6.52 16.08 9.13
CA GLU A 415 -6.13 17.49 9.15
C GLU A 415 -5.86 18.00 10.57
N ALA A 416 -6.68 17.61 11.55
CA ALA A 416 -6.47 17.95 12.95
C ALA A 416 -5.16 17.36 13.49
N LEU A 417 -4.88 16.09 13.18
CA LEU A 417 -3.65 15.42 13.60
C LEU A 417 -2.42 16.07 12.94
N ILE A 418 -2.47 16.34 11.64
CA ILE A 418 -1.39 17.02 10.90
C ILE A 418 -1.12 18.42 11.46
N ALA A 419 -2.18 19.17 11.79
CA ALA A 419 -2.02 20.50 12.39
C ALA A 419 -1.30 20.43 13.75
N VAL A 420 -1.59 19.43 14.58
CA VAL A 420 -0.89 19.20 15.84
C VAL A 420 0.57 18.78 15.58
N GLN A 421 0.81 17.89 14.64
CA GLN A 421 2.16 17.44 14.27
C GLN A 421 3.04 18.57 13.76
N LYS A 422 2.51 19.45 12.91
CA LYS A 422 3.25 20.65 12.45
C LYS A 422 3.60 21.59 13.61
N LYS A 423 2.67 21.82 14.54
CA LYS A 423 2.93 22.63 15.75
C LYS A 423 3.95 21.96 16.69
N ALA A 424 3.99 20.63 16.72
CA ALA A 424 4.94 19.86 17.51
C ALA A 424 6.36 19.82 16.90
N GLY A 425 6.58 20.39 15.70
CA GLY A 425 7.87 20.52 15.07
C GLY A 425 8.17 19.53 13.94
N ALA A 426 7.14 18.93 13.32
CA ALA A 426 7.34 18.18 12.08
C ALA A 426 7.83 19.11 10.97
N LEU A 427 8.87 18.71 10.25
CA LEU A 427 9.37 19.41 9.06
C LEU A 427 8.34 19.35 7.93
N GLY A 428 7.73 18.18 7.74
CA GLY A 428 6.60 17.94 6.87
C GLY A 428 5.70 16.86 7.45
N SER A 429 4.41 16.91 7.15
CA SER A 429 3.45 15.93 7.64
C SER A 429 2.32 15.71 6.63
N ARG A 430 1.98 14.45 6.37
CA ARG A 430 0.96 14.10 5.40
C ARG A 430 0.24 12.79 5.77
N LEU A 431 -0.95 12.61 5.21
CA LEU A 431 -1.61 11.31 5.23
C LEU A 431 -0.77 10.26 4.48
N THR A 432 -0.92 8.98 4.83
CA THR A 432 -0.29 7.87 4.12
C THR A 432 -1.30 6.75 3.87
N GLY A 433 -1.20 6.11 2.71
CA GLY A 433 -2.15 5.10 2.24
C GLY A 433 -3.37 5.73 1.56
N ALA A 434 -4.50 5.03 1.58
CA ALA A 434 -5.69 5.47 0.85
C ALA A 434 -6.30 6.81 1.32
N GLY A 435 -5.98 7.27 2.53
CA GLY A 435 -6.63 8.44 3.12
C GLY A 435 -8.03 8.16 3.68
N TRP A 436 -8.84 9.21 3.83
CA TRP A 436 -10.17 9.22 4.49
C TRP A 436 -10.16 8.66 5.91
N GLY A 437 -9.02 8.66 6.56
CA GLY A 437 -8.71 8.10 7.86
C GLY A 437 -7.35 7.42 7.84
N GLY A 438 -7.09 6.55 8.80
CA GLY A 438 -5.82 5.84 8.94
C GLY A 438 -4.71 6.72 9.49
N CYS A 439 -3.49 6.53 8.99
CA CYS A 439 -2.29 7.15 9.55
C CYS A 439 -1.83 8.39 8.77
N THR A 440 -1.08 9.21 9.50
CA THR A 440 -0.18 10.24 8.98
C THR A 440 1.27 9.76 9.07
N VAL A 441 2.14 10.34 8.24
CA VAL A 441 3.59 10.23 8.33
C VAL A 441 4.19 11.63 8.45
N SER A 442 5.03 11.84 9.46
CA SER A 442 5.72 13.11 9.73
C SER A 442 7.22 12.93 9.67
N LEU A 443 7.90 13.79 8.94
CA LEU A 443 9.36 13.89 8.97
C LEU A 443 9.77 14.73 10.17
N VAL A 444 10.58 14.16 11.05
CA VAL A 444 11.06 14.76 12.30
C VAL A 444 12.56 14.62 12.38
N ARG A 445 13.26 15.64 12.90
CA ARG A 445 14.70 15.52 13.21
C ARG A 445 14.92 14.45 14.27
N GLU A 446 15.88 13.57 14.08
CA GLU A 446 16.15 12.43 14.97
C GLU A 446 16.22 12.84 16.45
N GLY A 447 16.94 13.91 16.79
CA GLY A 447 17.05 14.41 18.16
C GLY A 447 15.77 15.01 18.77
N ALA A 448 14.73 15.24 17.96
CA ALA A 448 13.45 15.81 18.41
C ALA A 448 12.32 14.78 18.55
N VAL A 449 12.54 13.54 18.17
CA VAL A 449 11.49 12.51 18.05
C VAL A 449 10.73 12.27 19.35
N GLU A 450 11.42 12.13 20.48
CA GLU A 450 10.76 11.86 21.78
C GLU A 450 9.89 13.05 22.23
N ALA A 451 10.40 14.28 22.09
CA ALA A 451 9.66 15.50 22.41
C ALA A 451 8.43 15.65 21.50
N PHE A 452 8.59 15.37 20.21
CA PHE A 452 7.52 15.38 19.22
C PHE A 452 6.41 14.38 19.56
N ILE A 453 6.74 13.10 19.80
CA ILE A 453 5.77 12.07 20.15
C ILE A 453 5.01 12.45 21.42
N ARG A 454 5.73 12.97 22.44
CA ARG A 454 5.10 13.42 23.70
C ARG A 454 4.11 14.58 23.44
N ALA A 455 4.50 15.57 22.65
CA ALA A 455 3.64 16.70 22.32
C ALA A 455 2.38 16.27 21.54
N VAL A 456 2.50 15.32 20.60
CA VAL A 456 1.34 14.79 19.86
C VAL A 456 0.44 13.95 20.78
N LYS A 457 1.01 13.14 21.68
CA LYS A 457 0.23 12.40 22.71
C LYS A 457 -0.59 13.36 23.58
N ASP A 458 0.02 14.44 24.04
CA ASP A 458 -0.62 15.41 24.92
C ASP A 458 -1.71 16.26 24.22
N GLN A 459 -1.48 16.66 22.97
CA GLN A 459 -2.36 17.59 22.25
C GLN A 459 -3.46 16.92 21.43
N TYR A 460 -3.23 15.69 20.93
CA TYR A 460 -4.20 14.95 20.11
C TYR A 460 -4.76 13.73 20.86
N PHE A 461 -3.89 12.82 21.28
CA PHE A 461 -4.35 11.52 21.82
C PHE A 461 -4.95 11.62 23.21
N LYS A 462 -4.64 12.64 24.00
CA LYS A 462 -5.29 12.86 25.31
C LYS A 462 -6.81 13.04 25.17
N GLN A 463 -7.26 13.75 24.14
CA GLN A 463 -8.67 13.86 23.83
C GLN A 463 -9.24 12.51 23.36
N CYS A 464 -8.53 11.80 22.47
CA CYS A 464 -8.96 10.49 21.99
C CYS A 464 -9.12 9.47 23.14
N ILE A 465 -8.26 9.53 24.15
CA ILE A 465 -8.40 8.70 25.37
C ILE A 465 -9.67 9.08 26.13
N SER A 466 -9.94 10.38 26.34
CA SER A 466 -11.14 10.83 27.04
C SER A 466 -12.44 10.47 26.33
N GLU A 467 -12.38 10.35 25.00
CA GLU A 467 -13.48 9.91 24.13
C GLU A 467 -13.58 8.38 24.02
N GLY A 468 -12.69 7.62 24.68
CA GLY A 468 -12.68 6.16 24.62
C GLY A 468 -12.25 5.54 23.30
N LYS A 469 -11.65 6.33 22.38
CA LYS A 469 -11.18 5.85 21.07
C LYS A 469 -9.91 4.98 21.16
N VAL A 470 -9.10 5.19 22.20
CA VAL A 470 -7.88 4.42 22.46
C VAL A 470 -7.60 4.35 23.94
N ALA A 471 -7.09 3.21 24.43
CA ALA A 471 -6.62 3.09 25.79
C ALA A 471 -5.24 3.74 25.97
N ALA A 472 -4.97 4.34 27.10
CA ALA A 472 -3.68 4.98 27.39
C ALA A 472 -2.50 3.99 27.29
N ALA A 473 -2.72 2.71 27.61
CA ALA A 473 -1.71 1.66 27.50
C ALA A 473 -1.33 1.32 26.05
N ASN A 474 -2.18 1.63 25.07
CA ASN A 474 -2.00 1.29 23.66
C ASN A 474 -1.45 2.47 22.83
N LEU A 475 -1.03 3.56 23.45
CA LEU A 475 -0.55 4.74 22.72
C LEU A 475 0.68 4.45 21.86
N ASP A 476 1.55 3.54 22.28
CA ASP A 476 2.75 3.18 21.51
C ASP A 476 2.42 2.35 20.26
N GLU A 477 1.21 1.81 20.14
CA GLU A 477 0.71 1.14 18.95
C GLU A 477 0.15 2.12 17.92
N VAL A 478 -0.31 3.30 18.37
CA VAL A 478 -0.97 4.29 17.51
C VAL A 478 -0.09 5.48 17.15
N ILE A 479 1.01 5.71 17.85
CA ILE A 479 2.04 6.69 17.47
C ILE A 479 3.43 6.14 17.79
N PHE A 480 4.27 6.02 16.76
CA PHE A 480 5.60 5.46 16.88
C PHE A 480 6.55 6.01 15.81
N ALA A 481 7.84 6.05 16.15
CA ALA A 481 8.89 6.31 15.18
C ALA A 481 9.21 5.05 14.39
N SER A 482 9.51 5.17 13.10
CA SER A 482 9.94 4.08 12.25
C SER A 482 11.11 4.50 11.37
N ARG A 483 12.01 3.55 11.15
CA ARG A 483 13.05 3.60 10.14
C ARG A 483 12.78 2.49 9.13
N PRO A 484 13.31 2.59 7.90
CA PRO A 484 13.15 1.53 6.92
C PRO A 484 13.63 0.18 7.45
N ALA A 485 12.79 -0.83 7.38
CA ALA A 485 13.01 -2.18 7.88
C ALA A 485 13.21 -3.18 6.73
N SER A 486 13.58 -4.42 7.08
CA SER A 486 13.70 -5.53 6.13
C SER A 486 12.37 -5.89 5.48
N GLY A 487 12.39 -6.30 4.23
CA GLY A 487 11.26 -6.84 3.47
C GLY A 487 10.88 -8.25 3.89
N GLY A 488 10.13 -8.93 3.01
CA GLY A 488 9.64 -10.27 3.24
C GLY A 488 10.75 -11.33 3.31
N ALA A 489 10.55 -12.35 4.15
CA ALA A 489 11.52 -13.42 4.34
C ALA A 489 10.84 -14.74 4.70
N ILE A 490 11.49 -15.85 4.32
CA ILE A 490 11.23 -17.19 4.79
C ILE A 490 12.23 -17.50 5.90
N LEU A 491 11.80 -18.06 7.02
CA LEU A 491 12.61 -18.33 8.20
C LEU A 491 12.56 -19.83 8.53
N LYS A 492 13.69 -20.51 8.37
CA LYS A 492 13.90 -21.91 8.74
C LYS A 492 14.80 -21.96 9.97
N LEU A 493 14.24 -21.60 11.12
CA LEU A 493 14.98 -21.46 12.37
C LEU A 493 15.42 -22.81 12.91
N LYS A 494 16.69 -22.93 13.30
CA LYS A 494 17.26 -24.17 13.88
C LYS A 494 16.76 -24.40 15.31
N SER A 495 16.61 -23.34 16.08
CA SER A 495 16.08 -23.32 17.45
C SER A 495 15.62 -21.91 17.80
N LEU A 496 14.57 -21.82 18.60
CA LEU A 496 14.12 -20.57 19.22
C LEU A 496 14.51 -20.49 20.72
N THR A 497 15.28 -21.51 21.18
CA THR A 497 15.80 -21.56 22.57
C THR A 497 16.93 -20.55 22.79
#